data_0f9c75bcfc71a4f4b88e601f4b553c7f
#
_entry.id   0f9c75bcfc71a4f4b88e601f4b553c7f
#
_cell.length_a   1.000
_cell.length_b   1.000
_cell.length_c   1.000
_cell.angle_alpha   90.00
_cell.angle_beta   90.00
_cell.angle_gamma   90.00
#
_symmetry.space_group_name_H-M   'P 1'
#
loop_
_entity.id
_entity.type
_entity.pdbx_description
1 polymer ?
#
loop_
_entity_poly.entity_id
_entity_poly.type
_entity_poly.pdbx_seq_one_letter_code
_entity_poly.pdbx_strand_id
1 'polypeptide(L)'
;MDILLTKNGNEIAIYEGMKLNSVNTTYISTHIDKAIKNYNPLGTATYIIAYVDAINYNDFWERYFNYLSTYKYPLPIKTLITKKKTPNAAIKAAFMVVSRDEFDFPVYFMTFNIEK
;
A
#
# COMPACT_ATOMS: atom_id res chain seq x y z
N MET A 1 9.73 -7.40 3.00
CA MET A 1 10.88 -7.12 2.14
C MET A 1 10.63 -5.86 1.35
N ASP A 2 11.57 -4.98 1.35
CA ASP A 2 11.45 -3.71 0.66
C ASP A 2 12.26 -3.75 -0.63
N ILE A 3 11.66 -3.30 -1.71
CA ILE A 3 12.30 -3.31 -3.02
C ILE A 3 12.25 -1.90 -3.60
N LEU A 4 13.41 -1.39 -3.96
CA LEU A 4 13.54 -0.13 -4.68
C LEU A 4 13.84 -0.46 -6.15
N LEU A 5 12.95 -0.06 -7.04
CA LEU A 5 13.18 -0.22 -8.47
C LEU A 5 13.84 1.02 -9.03
N THR A 6 14.88 0.79 -9.83
CA THR A 6 15.59 1.87 -10.50
C THR A 6 15.67 1.61 -11.99
N LYS A 7 15.78 2.68 -12.76
CA LYS A 7 16.02 2.63 -14.19
C LYS A 7 17.04 3.70 -14.54
N ASN A 8 18.16 3.28 -15.14
CA ASN A 8 19.27 4.20 -15.49
C ASN A 8 19.74 5.00 -14.26
N GLY A 9 19.78 4.35 -13.09
CA GLY A 9 20.20 4.99 -11.84
C GLY A 9 19.14 5.84 -11.16
N ASN A 10 17.95 6.00 -11.73
CA ASN A 10 16.86 6.77 -11.14
C ASN A 10 15.81 5.88 -10.51
N GLU A 11 15.31 6.29 -9.33
CA GLU A 11 14.19 5.59 -8.70
C GLU A 11 12.93 5.72 -9.55
N ILE A 12 12.24 4.58 -9.79
CA ILE A 12 10.97 4.57 -10.51
C ILE A 12 9.81 4.04 -9.67
N ALA A 13 10.10 3.27 -8.64
CA ALA A 13 9.06 2.75 -7.75
C ALA A 13 9.68 2.22 -6.45
N ILE A 14 8.86 2.20 -5.41
CA ILE A 14 9.18 1.59 -4.13
C ILE A 14 8.16 0.49 -3.87
N TYR A 15 8.61 -0.68 -3.47
CA TYR A 15 7.76 -1.79 -3.05
C TYR A 15 7.98 -2.10 -1.59
N GLU A 16 6.90 -2.08 -0.81
CA GLU A 16 6.90 -2.50 0.58
C GLU A 16 6.04 -3.74 0.72
N GLY A 17 6.64 -4.85 1.14
CA GLY A 17 5.93 -6.13 1.26
C GLY A 17 5.54 -6.43 2.70
N MET A 18 4.33 -6.97 2.89
CA MET A 18 3.82 -7.40 4.18
C MET A 18 3.24 -8.80 4.07
N LYS A 19 3.24 -9.54 5.17
CA LYS A 19 2.53 -10.80 5.29
C LYS A 19 1.52 -10.68 6.41
N LEU A 20 0.23 -10.86 6.10
CA LEU A 20 -0.86 -10.60 7.05
C LEU A 20 -1.80 -11.78 7.15
N ASN A 21 -2.24 -12.08 8.37
CA ASN A 21 -3.35 -13.01 8.63
C ASN A 21 -4.55 -12.29 9.24
N SER A 22 -4.37 -11.04 9.64
CA SER A 22 -5.42 -10.19 10.21
C SER A 22 -5.02 -8.73 10.01
N VAL A 23 -5.93 -7.81 10.29
CA VAL A 23 -5.64 -6.37 10.22
C VAL A 23 -4.91 -5.95 11.50
N ASN A 24 -3.60 -6.13 11.50
CA ASN A 24 -2.72 -5.70 12.58
C ASN A 24 -2.32 -4.26 12.34
N THR A 25 -2.99 -3.33 13.01
CA THR A 25 -2.85 -1.90 12.75
C THR A 25 -1.45 -1.36 13.04
N THR A 26 -0.80 -1.84 14.09
CA THR A 26 0.57 -1.41 14.43
C THR A 26 1.56 -1.82 13.35
N TYR A 27 1.48 -3.07 12.91
CA TYR A 27 2.36 -3.60 11.87
C TYR A 27 2.12 -2.88 10.55
N ILE A 28 0.85 -2.71 10.16
CA ILE A 28 0.47 -2.05 8.91
C ILE A 28 0.93 -0.59 8.91
N SER A 29 0.65 0.16 9.98
CA SER A 29 1.02 1.58 10.04
C SER A 29 2.53 1.78 9.98
N THR A 30 3.30 0.90 10.62
CA THR A 30 4.76 0.95 10.57
C THR A 30 5.27 0.81 9.13
N HIS A 31 4.71 -0.14 8.38
CA HIS A 31 5.11 -0.35 6.99
C HIS A 31 4.65 0.78 6.07
N ILE A 32 3.45 1.33 6.27
CA ILE A 32 2.97 2.47 5.50
C ILE A 32 3.87 3.69 5.69
N ASP A 33 4.16 4.04 6.94
CA ASP A 33 4.99 5.21 7.25
C ASP A 33 6.40 5.05 6.69
N LYS A 34 6.94 3.86 6.80
CA LYS A 34 8.26 3.53 6.28
C LYS A 34 8.31 3.71 4.75
N ALA A 35 7.32 3.18 4.04
CA ALA A 35 7.27 3.27 2.59
C ALA A 35 7.04 4.70 2.09
N ILE A 36 6.13 5.42 2.72
CA ILE A 36 5.71 6.75 2.27
C ILE A 36 6.69 7.83 2.73
N LYS A 37 7.08 7.79 3.99
CA LYS A 37 7.87 8.86 4.60
C LYS A 37 9.37 8.61 4.51
N ASN A 38 9.82 7.41 4.86
CA ASN A 38 11.25 7.15 5.04
C ASN A 38 11.95 6.74 3.75
N TYR A 39 11.27 5.97 2.90
CA TYR A 39 11.88 5.39 1.70
C TYR A 39 11.53 6.12 0.41
N ASN A 40 10.71 7.17 0.47
CA ASN A 40 10.29 7.86 -0.74
C ASN A 40 10.57 9.37 -0.69
N PRO A 41 11.84 9.79 -0.53
CA PRO A 41 12.15 11.21 -0.48
C PRO A 41 11.94 11.93 -1.81
N LEU A 42 11.94 11.21 -2.93
CA LEU A 42 11.80 11.78 -4.28
C LEU A 42 10.37 11.75 -4.82
N GLY A 43 9.42 11.21 -4.05
CA GLY A 43 8.02 11.16 -4.49
C GLY A 43 7.77 10.21 -5.65
N THR A 44 8.44 9.06 -5.67
CA THR A 44 8.20 8.04 -6.69
C THR A 44 6.96 7.21 -6.36
N ALA A 45 6.41 6.48 -7.34
CA ALA A 45 5.27 5.59 -7.11
C ALA A 45 5.59 4.58 -6.01
N THR A 46 4.65 4.38 -5.10
CA THR A 46 4.80 3.47 -3.96
C THR A 46 3.78 2.35 -4.05
N TYR A 47 4.25 1.11 -3.93
CA TYR A 47 3.41 -0.09 -3.93
C TYR A 47 3.54 -0.78 -2.58
N ILE A 48 2.43 -0.86 -1.86
CA ILE A 48 2.35 -1.55 -0.58
C ILE A 48 1.57 -2.84 -0.81
N ILE A 49 2.27 -3.96 -0.76
CA ILE A 49 1.74 -5.25 -1.16
C ILE A 49 1.63 -6.13 0.07
N ALA A 50 0.43 -6.67 0.32
CA ALA A 50 0.18 -7.60 1.41
C ALA A 50 -0.13 -8.99 0.85
N TYR A 51 0.60 -9.98 1.33
CA TYR A 51 0.29 -11.39 1.10
C TYR A 51 -0.57 -11.84 2.26
N VAL A 52 -1.82 -12.22 1.97
CA VAL A 52 -2.85 -12.41 3.00
C VAL A 52 -3.21 -13.87 3.13
N ASP A 53 -3.05 -14.39 4.34
CA ASP A 53 -3.46 -15.73 4.73
C ASP A 53 -4.51 -15.58 5.84
N ALA A 54 -5.71 -15.16 5.47
CA ALA A 54 -6.81 -14.92 6.38
C ALA A 54 -7.91 -15.98 6.22
N ILE A 55 -8.66 -16.25 7.28
CA ILE A 55 -9.75 -17.21 7.25
C ILE A 55 -10.81 -16.79 6.23
N ASN A 56 -11.13 -15.50 6.18
CA ASN A 56 -12.06 -14.93 5.21
C ASN A 56 -11.40 -13.75 4.52
N TYR A 57 -10.91 -13.96 3.31
CA TYR A 57 -10.16 -12.95 2.56
C TYR A 57 -11.02 -11.73 2.21
N ASN A 58 -12.27 -11.93 1.80
CA ASN A 58 -13.14 -10.80 1.46
C ASN A 58 -13.44 -9.93 2.67
N ASP A 59 -13.67 -10.53 3.83
CA ASP A 59 -13.86 -9.81 5.08
C ASP A 59 -12.58 -9.08 5.48
N PHE A 60 -11.43 -9.74 5.36
CA PHE A 60 -10.13 -9.11 5.60
C PHE A 60 -9.97 -7.86 4.74
N TRP A 61 -10.27 -7.97 3.43
CA TRP A 61 -10.12 -6.84 2.51
C TRP A 61 -10.98 -5.64 2.92
N GLU A 62 -12.24 -5.86 3.29
CA GLU A 62 -13.13 -4.78 3.71
C GLU A 62 -12.61 -4.08 4.97
N ARG A 63 -12.13 -4.85 5.94
CA ARG A 63 -11.54 -4.29 7.17
C ARG A 63 -10.24 -3.55 6.87
N TYR A 64 -9.41 -4.09 6.02
CA TYR A 64 -8.15 -3.46 5.62
C TYR A 64 -8.42 -2.14 4.89
N PHE A 65 -9.33 -2.15 3.93
CA PHE A 65 -9.71 -0.94 3.20
C PHE A 65 -10.29 0.12 4.15
N ASN A 66 -11.15 -0.26 5.08
CA ASN A 66 -11.69 0.67 6.08
C ASN A 66 -10.57 1.28 6.91
N TYR A 67 -9.61 0.48 7.34
CA TYR A 67 -8.46 0.99 8.08
C TYR A 67 -7.66 1.97 7.24
N LEU A 68 -7.37 1.62 5.99
CA LEU A 68 -6.62 2.49 5.07
C LEU A 68 -7.34 3.81 4.82
N SER A 69 -8.67 3.78 4.78
CA SER A 69 -9.50 4.97 4.56
C SER A 69 -9.49 5.94 5.74
N THR A 70 -9.25 5.44 6.93
CA THR A 70 -9.27 6.23 8.17
C THR A 70 -7.88 6.49 8.74
N TYR A 71 -6.85 5.85 8.19
CA TYR A 71 -5.50 6.01 8.68
C TYR A 71 -5.02 7.45 8.49
N LYS A 72 -4.30 7.96 9.48
CA LYS A 72 -3.72 9.29 9.43
C LYS A 72 -2.33 9.21 8.79
N TYR A 73 -2.28 9.47 7.50
CA TYR A 73 -1.05 9.35 6.73
C TYR A 73 -0.04 10.43 7.11
N PRO A 74 1.27 10.14 7.00
CA PRO A 74 2.31 11.11 7.34
C PRO A 74 2.46 12.24 6.33
N LEU A 75 1.78 12.15 5.19
CA LEU A 75 1.77 13.19 4.14
C LEU A 75 0.35 13.59 3.80
N PRO A 76 0.14 14.82 3.31
CA PRO A 76 -1.20 15.25 2.87
C PRO A 76 -1.75 14.37 1.75
N ILE A 77 -3.06 14.13 1.80
CA ILE A 77 -3.75 13.33 0.78
C ILE A 77 -4.23 14.27 -0.32
N LYS A 78 -3.80 14.02 -1.55
CA LYS A 78 -4.26 14.76 -2.75
C LYS A 78 -5.53 14.14 -3.31
N THR A 79 -5.57 12.80 -3.41
CA THR A 79 -6.75 12.06 -3.88
C THR A 79 -7.06 10.97 -2.86
N LEU A 80 -8.31 10.94 -2.39
CA LEU A 80 -8.76 9.96 -1.41
C LEU A 80 -8.65 8.54 -1.96
N ILE A 81 -8.42 7.59 -1.07
CA ILE A 81 -8.27 6.19 -1.45
C ILE A 81 -9.53 5.66 -2.11
N THR A 82 -9.37 4.92 -3.18
CA THR A 82 -10.44 4.35 -3.98
C THR A 82 -10.11 2.91 -4.35
N LYS A 83 -11.10 2.03 -4.27
CA LYS A 83 -10.94 0.64 -4.70
C LYS A 83 -10.75 0.58 -6.21
N LYS A 84 -9.91 -0.35 -6.65
CA LYS A 84 -9.67 -0.60 -8.08
C LYS A 84 -10.10 -2.01 -8.45
N LYS A 85 -10.60 -2.18 -9.67
CA LYS A 85 -10.91 -3.50 -10.21
C LYS A 85 -9.64 -4.28 -10.49
N THR A 86 -9.69 -5.57 -10.23
CA THR A 86 -8.57 -6.48 -10.48
C THR A 86 -9.04 -7.64 -11.35
N PRO A 87 -8.10 -8.38 -11.99
CA PRO A 87 -8.48 -9.45 -12.92
C PRO A 87 -9.12 -10.67 -12.27
N ASN A 88 -8.95 -10.86 -10.96
CA ASN A 88 -9.58 -11.98 -10.27
C ASN A 88 -9.79 -11.68 -8.78
N ALA A 89 -10.61 -12.51 -8.13
CA ALA A 89 -11.02 -12.30 -6.75
C ALA A 89 -9.90 -12.53 -5.73
N ALA A 90 -8.81 -13.19 -6.11
CA ALA A 90 -7.67 -13.41 -5.21
C ALA A 90 -6.78 -12.18 -5.10
N ILE A 91 -7.02 -11.16 -5.90
CA ILE A 91 -6.26 -9.92 -5.91
C ILE A 91 -7.23 -8.77 -5.62
N LYS A 92 -6.91 -7.95 -4.62
CA LYS A 92 -7.65 -6.73 -4.32
C LYS A 92 -6.69 -5.56 -4.37
N ALA A 93 -7.17 -4.41 -4.82
CA ALA A 93 -6.34 -3.23 -4.97
C ALA A 93 -7.10 -1.95 -4.61
N ALA A 94 -6.34 -0.97 -4.14
CA ALA A 94 -6.82 0.39 -3.91
C ALA A 94 -5.71 1.36 -4.27
N PHE A 95 -6.08 2.61 -4.47
CA PHE A 95 -5.17 3.62 -4.98
C PHE A 95 -5.47 4.96 -4.32
N MET A 96 -4.43 5.70 -4.01
CA MET A 96 -4.56 7.09 -3.54
C MET A 96 -3.39 7.91 -4.07
N VAL A 97 -3.48 9.22 -3.96
CA VAL A 97 -2.39 10.13 -4.27
C VAL A 97 -2.08 10.96 -3.04
N VAL A 98 -0.81 11.05 -2.69
CA VAL A 98 -0.32 11.90 -1.60
C VAL A 98 0.63 12.95 -2.16
N SER A 99 0.84 14.02 -1.39
CA SER A 99 1.72 15.12 -1.78
C SER A 99 2.92 15.18 -0.87
N ARG A 100 4.10 15.40 -1.45
CA ARG A 100 5.32 15.66 -0.70
C ARG A 100 6.02 16.87 -1.32
N ASP A 101 6.12 17.94 -0.56
CA ASP A 101 6.67 19.21 -1.03
C ASP A 101 5.96 19.66 -2.31
N GLU A 102 6.62 19.64 -3.44
CA GLU A 102 6.03 20.01 -4.73
C GLU A 102 5.65 18.81 -5.60
N PHE A 103 5.72 17.60 -5.06
CA PHE A 103 5.50 16.37 -5.82
C PHE A 103 4.27 15.65 -5.32
N ASP A 104 3.40 15.25 -6.23
CA ASP A 104 2.32 14.31 -5.95
C ASP A 104 2.76 12.94 -6.45
N PHE A 105 2.50 11.90 -5.66
CA PHE A 105 2.83 10.55 -6.11
C PHE A 105 1.75 9.55 -5.71
N PRO A 106 1.55 8.51 -6.55
CA PRO A 106 0.54 7.51 -6.27
C PRO A 106 1.03 6.48 -5.23
N VAL A 107 0.09 6.04 -4.41
CA VAL A 107 0.30 4.91 -3.50
C VAL A 107 -0.72 3.83 -3.86
N TYR A 108 -0.22 2.66 -4.22
CA TYR A 108 -1.04 1.51 -4.56
C TYR A 108 -0.99 0.52 -3.41
N PHE A 109 -2.17 0.11 -2.96
CA PHE A 109 -2.31 -0.96 -1.96
C PHE A 109 -2.86 -2.17 -2.68
N MET A 110 -2.12 -3.28 -2.63
CA MET A 110 -2.55 -4.53 -3.25
C MET A 110 -2.49 -5.65 -2.23
N THR A 111 -3.47 -6.54 -2.30
CA THR A 111 -3.46 -7.75 -1.48
C THR A 111 -3.59 -8.97 -2.38
N PHE A 112 -2.92 -10.04 -1.99
CA PHE A 112 -2.98 -11.32 -2.68
C PHE A 112 -3.41 -12.39 -1.69
N ASN A 113 -4.46 -13.12 -2.03
CA ASN A 113 -4.93 -14.24 -1.20
C ASN A 113 -4.02 -15.44 -1.43
N ILE A 114 -3.20 -15.75 -0.44
CA ILE A 114 -2.27 -16.89 -0.49
C ILE A 114 -2.88 -18.06 0.28
N GLU A 115 -3.82 -18.77 -0.31
CA GLU A 115 -4.41 -19.94 0.34
C GLU A 115 -3.35 -21.00 0.64
N LYS A 116 -3.53 -21.63 1.81
CA LYS A 116 -2.71 -22.78 2.19
C LYS A 116 -3.46 -24.07 1.96
#